data_b2a0e404285882eb7ad8fe00f4ad3259
#
_entry.id   b2a0e404285882eb7ad8fe00f4ad3259
#
_cell.length_a   1.000
_cell.length_b   1.000
_cell.length_c   1.000
_cell.angle_alpha   90.00
_cell.angle_beta   90.00
_cell.angle_gamma   90.00
#
_symmetry.space_group_name_H-M   'P 1'
#
loop_
_entity.id
_entity.type
_entity.pdbx_description
1 polymer ?
#
loop_
_entity_poly.entity_id
_entity_poly.type
_entity_poly.pdbx_seq_one_letter_code
_entity_poly.pdbx_strand_id
1 'polypeptide(L)'
;MRIRDLPIIINKGVKKMNWYLQSRENSDVARSTRIRLARNLQDFRFNLNKREDIEGLENKIKEGLYNIGYGLRFFKLKDMDDITKMSLVEKNLISPDFVLNKNDTGSILINDEENICIMIGNEDHMEIQVFNCGLDLENTLNLAIEIDERIGEILGYAISKKYGYLTACPNNVGTGLRASVMVHLPALSKTKNTKKVLEAINSFGINIRGVYGESTESTGDMYQISNKQTLGITEKEIVQNLNVIVEKIIKQERQARKILAKDDIELEDLIYRSYGILSNCKKISSEETRTLLSNIKMGTDLGILKTLTDLKVQKLYLYTKPANLQKYVGEQYEAIERDIKRAEVIQQIMNEN
;
A
#
# COMPACT_ATOMS: atom_id res chain seq x y z
N MET A 1 4.07 -1.27 27.57
CA MET A 1 4.90 -2.19 26.76
C MET A 1 5.85 -1.29 25.98
N ARG A 2 7.16 -1.37 26.20
CA ARG A 2 8.13 -0.42 25.62
C ARG A 2 8.24 -0.69 24.11
N ILE A 3 8.51 0.35 23.31
CA ILE A 3 8.68 0.31 21.82
C ILE A 3 9.63 -0.82 21.33
N ARG A 4 10.47 -1.33 22.24
CA ARG A 4 11.41 -2.45 21.99
C ARG A 4 10.77 -3.85 22.00
N ASP A 5 9.52 -4.00 22.44
CA ASP A 5 8.93 -5.33 22.76
C ASP A 5 7.94 -5.84 21.70
N LEU A 6 7.61 -5.04 20.68
CA LEU A 6 7.13 -5.61 19.42
C LEU A 6 8.37 -6.06 18.66
N PRO A 7 8.61 -7.35 18.49
CA PRO A 7 9.81 -7.79 17.81
C PRO A 7 9.82 -7.17 16.41
N ILE A 8 10.85 -6.37 16.13
CA ILE A 8 11.46 -6.47 14.81
C ILE A 8 11.78 -7.94 14.72
N ILE A 9 10.96 -8.73 14.03
CA ILE A 9 11.10 -10.18 13.99
C ILE A 9 12.40 -10.46 13.27
N ILE A 10 13.46 -10.54 14.05
CA ILE A 10 14.74 -11.10 13.61
C ILE A 10 14.54 -12.61 13.67
N ASN A 11 13.89 -13.14 12.65
CA ASN A 11 13.90 -14.57 12.44
C ASN A 11 15.32 -14.95 11.99
N LYS A 12 16.03 -15.79 12.76
CA LYS A 12 17.39 -16.28 12.46
C LYS A 12 17.42 -17.33 11.33
N GLY A 13 16.39 -17.37 10.47
CA GLY A 13 16.40 -18.04 9.17
C GLY A 13 16.62 -17.01 8.07
N VAL A 14 16.98 -17.40 6.87
CA VAL A 14 17.17 -16.54 5.69
C VAL A 14 16.02 -15.53 5.63
N LYS A 15 16.31 -14.27 5.99
CA LYS A 15 15.30 -13.22 6.17
C LYS A 15 14.74 -12.89 4.79
N LYS A 16 13.56 -13.41 4.46
CA LYS A 16 12.85 -13.01 3.26
C LYS A 16 12.62 -11.51 3.34
N MET A 17 13.08 -10.78 2.32
CA MET A 17 12.93 -9.33 2.25
C MET A 17 11.46 -8.99 2.11
N ASN A 18 10.96 -8.03 2.89
CA ASN A 18 9.57 -7.57 2.82
C ASN A 18 9.22 -7.12 1.39
N TRP A 19 8.01 -7.38 0.95
CA TRP A 19 7.56 -7.11 -0.42
C TRP A 19 7.79 -5.67 -0.90
N TYR A 20 7.66 -4.70 -0.02
CA TYR A 20 7.83 -3.27 -0.33
C TYR A 20 9.29 -2.81 -0.50
N LEU A 21 10.26 -3.69 -0.21
CA LEU A 21 11.69 -3.48 -0.48
C LEU A 21 12.20 -4.29 -1.67
N GLN A 22 11.31 -5.04 -2.33
CA GLN A 22 11.65 -5.84 -3.52
C GLN A 22 11.40 -5.05 -4.80
N SER A 23 12.10 -5.41 -5.88
CA SER A 23 11.86 -4.90 -7.22
C SER A 23 11.58 -6.05 -8.18
N ARG A 24 10.71 -5.81 -9.15
CA ARG A 24 10.37 -6.72 -10.24
C ARG A 24 10.33 -5.96 -11.56
N GLU A 25 10.10 -6.68 -12.65
CA GLU A 25 9.80 -6.09 -13.94
C GLU A 25 8.66 -5.06 -13.81
N ASN A 26 8.78 -3.93 -14.50
CA ASN A 26 7.87 -2.78 -14.42
C ASN A 26 7.85 -2.00 -13.09
N SER A 27 8.72 -2.29 -12.11
CA SER A 27 8.79 -1.55 -10.83
C SER A 27 9.29 -0.10 -10.99
N ASP A 28 9.78 0.26 -12.15
CA ASP A 28 10.07 1.65 -12.53
C ASP A 28 8.80 2.52 -12.52
N VAL A 29 7.65 1.94 -12.91
CA VAL A 29 6.36 2.64 -12.94
C VAL A 29 5.36 2.00 -11.97
N ALA A 30 5.11 0.68 -12.05
CA ALA A 30 4.21 -0.02 -11.15
C ALA A 30 4.92 -0.41 -9.85
N ARG A 31 4.61 0.28 -8.75
CA ARG A 31 5.32 0.11 -7.47
C ARG A 31 4.85 -1.09 -6.67
N SER A 32 3.55 -1.33 -6.65
CA SER A 32 2.95 -2.44 -5.90
C SER A 32 1.58 -2.82 -6.44
N THR A 33 1.23 -4.07 -6.22
CA THR A 33 -0.09 -4.65 -6.46
C THR A 33 -0.74 -4.98 -5.12
N ARG A 34 -2.05 -4.75 -5.00
CA ARG A 34 -2.86 -5.16 -3.86
C ARG A 34 -4.18 -5.76 -4.34
N ILE A 35 -4.51 -6.92 -3.80
CA ILE A 35 -5.84 -7.53 -3.88
C ILE A 35 -6.48 -7.43 -2.49
N ARG A 36 -7.73 -6.94 -2.42
CA ARG A 36 -8.54 -6.89 -1.21
C ARG A 36 -9.88 -7.56 -1.46
N LEU A 37 -10.26 -8.50 -0.58
CA LEU A 37 -11.53 -9.19 -0.61
C LEU A 37 -12.33 -8.82 0.65
N ALA A 38 -13.51 -8.23 0.47
CA ALA A 38 -14.44 -7.90 1.55
C ALA A 38 -15.35 -9.10 1.81
N ARG A 39 -15.46 -9.54 3.06
CA ARG A 39 -16.23 -10.73 3.48
C ARG A 39 -17.00 -10.50 4.77
N ASN A 40 -18.26 -10.95 4.78
CA ASN A 40 -19.06 -11.02 5.99
C ASN A 40 -19.41 -12.47 6.32
N LEU A 41 -19.47 -12.80 7.60
CA LEU A 41 -19.90 -14.10 8.08
C LEU A 41 -21.44 -14.17 8.14
N GLN A 42 -22.00 -15.30 7.80
CA GLN A 42 -23.46 -15.49 7.75
C GLN A 42 -24.15 -15.40 9.12
N ASP A 43 -23.44 -15.74 10.20
CA ASP A 43 -23.98 -15.81 11.56
C ASP A 43 -23.94 -14.48 12.31
N PHE A 44 -23.40 -13.41 11.69
CA PHE A 44 -23.28 -12.09 12.29
C PHE A 44 -24.06 -11.04 11.51
N ARG A 45 -24.54 -10.01 12.21
CA ARG A 45 -25.14 -8.84 11.56
C ARG A 45 -24.05 -8.03 10.87
N PHE A 46 -24.30 -7.54 9.65
CA PHE A 46 -23.30 -6.77 8.88
C PHE A 46 -22.90 -5.47 9.56
N ASN A 47 -23.82 -4.82 10.24
CA ASN A 47 -23.56 -3.60 10.97
C ASN A 47 -23.28 -3.92 12.45
N LEU A 48 -22.01 -3.97 12.83
CA LEU A 48 -21.56 -4.26 14.19
C LEU A 48 -21.40 -2.93 14.96
N ASN A 49 -22.47 -2.46 15.59
CA ASN A 49 -22.45 -1.20 16.33
C ASN A 49 -22.05 -1.37 17.82
N LYS A 50 -22.14 -2.58 18.35
CA LYS A 50 -21.83 -2.87 19.74
C LYS A 50 -20.46 -3.51 19.84
N ARG A 51 -19.72 -3.11 20.87
CA ARG A 51 -18.40 -3.67 21.18
C ARG A 51 -18.43 -5.19 21.39
N GLU A 52 -19.47 -5.70 22.07
CA GLU A 52 -19.67 -7.13 22.32
C GLU A 52 -19.81 -7.94 21.05
N ASP A 53 -20.51 -7.40 20.04
CA ASP A 53 -20.69 -8.07 18.73
C ASP A 53 -19.33 -8.15 17.98
N ILE A 54 -18.51 -7.10 18.07
CA ILE A 54 -17.18 -7.07 17.46
C ILE A 54 -16.23 -8.03 18.18
N GLU A 55 -16.24 -8.06 19.52
CA GLU A 55 -15.42 -8.99 20.30
C GLU A 55 -15.83 -10.45 20.04
N GLY A 56 -17.11 -10.74 19.86
CA GLY A 56 -17.61 -12.06 19.47
C GLY A 56 -17.11 -12.48 18.08
N LEU A 57 -17.15 -11.56 17.11
CA LEU A 57 -16.60 -11.76 15.77
C LEU A 57 -15.08 -12.01 15.81
N GLU A 58 -14.34 -11.17 16.52
CA GLU A 58 -12.88 -11.31 16.68
C GLU A 58 -12.49 -12.66 17.24
N ASN A 59 -13.20 -13.12 18.29
CA ASN A 59 -12.93 -14.43 18.91
C ASN A 59 -13.20 -15.58 17.94
N LYS A 60 -14.34 -15.56 17.23
CA LYS A 60 -14.66 -16.60 16.23
C LYS A 60 -13.60 -16.66 15.13
N ILE A 61 -13.16 -15.51 14.61
CA ILE A 61 -12.14 -15.45 13.55
C ILE A 61 -10.79 -15.89 14.10
N LYS A 62 -10.38 -15.43 15.27
CA LYS A 62 -9.12 -15.80 15.91
C LYS A 62 -9.02 -17.31 16.14
N GLU A 63 -10.08 -17.93 16.68
CA GLU A 63 -10.14 -19.37 16.94
C GLU A 63 -10.16 -20.18 15.64
N GLY A 64 -11.01 -19.77 14.66
CA GLY A 64 -11.14 -20.46 13.39
C GLY A 64 -9.87 -20.39 12.54
N LEU A 65 -9.13 -19.28 12.59
CA LEU A 65 -7.93 -19.09 11.78
C LEU A 65 -6.62 -19.38 12.50
N TYR A 66 -6.66 -19.93 13.71
CA TYR A 66 -5.47 -20.21 14.52
C TYR A 66 -4.42 -21.07 13.79
N ASN A 67 -4.85 -22.06 13.02
CA ASN A 67 -4.01 -22.99 12.27
C ASN A 67 -4.16 -22.88 10.74
N ILE A 68 -4.65 -21.74 10.22
CA ILE A 68 -4.86 -21.60 8.76
C ILE A 68 -3.58 -21.70 7.95
N GLY A 69 -2.43 -21.49 8.58
CA GLY A 69 -1.13 -21.39 7.93
C GLY A 69 -0.72 -19.95 7.62
N TYR A 70 0.14 -19.74 6.64
CA TYR A 70 0.63 -18.44 6.16
C TYR A 70 1.40 -17.61 7.20
N GLY A 71 1.71 -18.13 8.39
CA GLY A 71 2.43 -17.39 9.44
C GLY A 71 1.65 -16.21 10.04
N LEU A 72 0.32 -16.24 9.96
CA LEU A 72 -0.55 -15.16 10.44
C LEU A 72 -0.53 -15.08 11.97
N ARG A 73 -0.36 -13.85 12.48
CA ARG A 73 -0.43 -13.54 13.92
C ARG A 73 -1.52 -12.51 14.17
N PHE A 74 -2.26 -12.72 15.25
CA PHE A 74 -3.39 -11.89 15.65
C PHE A 74 -2.95 -10.75 16.58
N PHE A 75 -3.40 -9.53 16.28
CA PHE A 75 -3.16 -8.33 17.07
C PHE A 75 -4.44 -7.50 17.18
N LYS A 76 -4.76 -7.05 18.40
CA LYS A 76 -5.83 -6.06 18.61
C LYS A 76 -5.28 -4.65 18.45
N LEU A 77 -6.00 -3.78 17.76
CA LEU A 77 -5.56 -2.39 17.58
C LEU A 77 -5.42 -1.64 18.90
N LYS A 78 -6.31 -1.89 19.87
CA LYS A 78 -6.26 -1.27 21.20
C LYS A 78 -4.96 -1.56 21.99
N ASP A 79 -4.28 -2.64 21.68
CA ASP A 79 -3.05 -3.07 22.35
C ASP A 79 -1.79 -2.49 21.67
N MET A 80 -1.95 -1.78 20.56
CA MET A 80 -0.86 -1.13 19.81
C MET A 80 -0.74 0.35 20.19
N ASP A 81 0.50 0.85 20.22
CA ASP A 81 0.76 2.28 20.30
C ASP A 81 0.42 2.98 18.96
N ASP A 82 0.21 4.31 19.01
CA ASP A 82 -0.21 5.09 17.86
C ASP A 82 0.83 5.11 16.72
N ILE A 83 2.12 5.08 17.05
CA ILE A 83 3.19 5.03 16.05
C ILE A 83 3.12 3.70 15.30
N THR A 84 2.87 2.60 15.99
CA THR A 84 2.70 1.28 15.36
C THR A 84 1.48 1.24 14.46
N LYS A 85 0.31 1.73 14.92
CA LYS A 85 -0.90 1.84 14.10
C LYS A 85 -0.65 2.67 12.85
N MET A 86 -0.07 3.86 13.00
CA MET A 86 0.22 4.75 11.87
C MET A 86 1.30 4.19 10.93
N SER A 87 2.27 3.44 11.43
CA SER A 87 3.26 2.73 10.60
C SER A 87 2.57 1.70 9.67
N LEU A 88 1.57 0.97 10.16
CA LEU A 88 0.77 0.06 9.34
C LEU A 88 -0.04 0.81 8.27
N VAL A 89 -0.63 1.95 8.63
CA VAL A 89 -1.33 2.84 7.68
C VAL A 89 -0.37 3.34 6.59
N GLU A 90 0.80 3.81 6.96
CA GLU A 90 1.81 4.31 6.02
C GLU A 90 2.36 3.24 5.07
N LYS A 91 2.33 1.97 5.49
CA LYS A 91 2.64 0.80 4.67
C LYS A 91 1.44 0.35 3.80
N ASN A 92 0.28 0.99 3.93
CA ASN A 92 -1.00 0.62 3.29
C ASN A 92 -1.54 -0.76 3.71
N LEU A 93 -1.11 -1.29 4.85
CA LEU A 93 -1.57 -2.57 5.39
C LEU A 93 -2.95 -2.46 6.03
N ILE A 94 -3.26 -1.31 6.63
CA ILE A 94 -4.58 -0.99 7.19
C ILE A 94 -5.05 0.38 6.70
N SER A 95 -6.36 0.64 6.75
CA SER A 95 -6.92 1.93 6.37
C SER A 95 -6.78 2.98 7.49
N PRO A 96 -6.68 4.29 7.16
CA PRO A 96 -6.73 5.35 8.16
C PRO A 96 -8.02 5.32 8.99
N ASP A 97 -9.17 5.10 8.34
CA ASP A 97 -10.48 5.08 9.01
C ASP A 97 -10.58 3.95 10.03
N PHE A 98 -9.91 2.82 9.78
CA PHE A 98 -9.85 1.69 10.71
C PHE A 98 -9.11 2.05 12.01
N VAL A 99 -8.07 2.86 11.93
CA VAL A 99 -7.32 3.35 13.11
C VAL A 99 -8.06 4.45 13.85
N LEU A 100 -8.79 5.30 13.12
CA LEU A 100 -9.53 6.43 13.68
C LEU A 100 -10.89 6.03 14.27
N ASN A 101 -11.24 4.75 14.24
CA ASN A 101 -12.49 4.25 14.79
C ASN A 101 -12.58 4.58 16.29
N LYS A 102 -13.57 5.40 16.65
CA LYS A 102 -13.77 5.94 18.01
C LYS A 102 -14.07 4.87 19.06
N ASN A 103 -14.44 3.66 18.66
CA ASN A 103 -14.79 2.58 19.57
C ASN A 103 -13.58 1.78 20.08
N ASP A 104 -12.40 2.09 19.63
CA ASP A 104 -11.14 1.40 19.98
C ASP A 104 -11.24 -0.13 19.78
N THR A 105 -11.99 -0.52 18.75
CA THR A 105 -12.27 -1.90 18.37
C THR A 105 -11.58 -2.23 17.05
N GLY A 106 -11.43 -3.51 16.77
CA GLY A 106 -10.83 -4.02 15.56
C GLY A 106 -9.49 -4.70 15.81
N SER A 107 -9.23 -5.67 14.96
CA SER A 107 -8.04 -6.50 15.05
C SER A 107 -7.46 -6.77 13.68
N ILE A 108 -6.22 -7.22 13.63
CA ILE A 108 -5.56 -7.66 12.39
C ILE A 108 -4.94 -9.05 12.57
N LEU A 109 -4.93 -9.79 11.47
CA LEU A 109 -4.05 -10.93 11.27
C LEU A 109 -3.02 -10.56 10.21
N ILE A 110 -1.74 -10.70 10.51
CA ILE A 110 -0.65 -10.28 9.62
C ILE A 110 0.51 -11.27 9.70
N ASN A 111 1.13 -11.58 8.58
CA ASN A 111 2.32 -12.42 8.53
C ASN A 111 3.63 -11.62 8.65
N ASP A 112 4.73 -12.33 8.83
CA ASP A 112 6.05 -11.73 9.04
C ASP A 112 6.59 -10.95 7.84
N GLU A 113 6.24 -11.37 6.63
CA GLU A 113 6.58 -10.69 5.38
C GLU A 113 5.71 -9.45 5.13
N GLU A 114 4.68 -9.24 5.94
CA GLU A 114 3.69 -8.16 5.82
C GLU A 114 3.00 -8.12 4.43
N ASN A 115 2.99 -9.23 3.71
CA ASN A 115 2.33 -9.32 2.40
C ASN A 115 0.91 -9.91 2.45
N ILE A 116 0.49 -10.41 3.61
CA ILE A 116 -0.88 -10.82 3.90
C ILE A 116 -1.33 -10.08 5.16
N CYS A 117 -2.43 -9.34 5.06
CA CYS A 117 -3.04 -8.62 6.18
C CYS A 117 -4.56 -8.74 6.12
N ILE A 118 -5.18 -9.26 7.17
CA ILE A 118 -6.64 -9.37 7.30
C ILE A 118 -7.07 -8.39 8.37
N MET A 119 -7.84 -7.36 8.00
CA MET A 119 -8.50 -6.46 8.94
C MET A 119 -9.82 -7.09 9.38
N ILE A 120 -10.14 -7.01 10.67
CA ILE A 120 -11.34 -7.57 11.31
C ILE A 120 -12.10 -6.46 12.01
N GLY A 121 -13.40 -6.32 11.68
CA GLY A 121 -14.26 -5.30 12.28
C GLY A 121 -14.03 -3.89 11.75
N ASN A 122 -13.71 -3.75 10.45
CA ASN A 122 -13.69 -2.47 9.74
C ASN A 122 -15.08 -2.18 9.14
N GLU A 123 -15.20 -1.88 7.86
CA GLU A 123 -16.45 -1.66 7.15
C GLU A 123 -17.23 -2.97 6.99
N ASP A 124 -16.54 -4.03 6.59
CA ASP A 124 -17.02 -5.42 6.56
C ASP A 124 -16.39 -6.22 7.71
N HIS A 125 -16.91 -7.43 7.98
CA HIS A 125 -16.41 -8.28 9.07
C HIS A 125 -14.93 -8.60 8.89
N MET A 126 -14.52 -8.87 7.64
CA MET A 126 -13.13 -9.10 7.27
C MET A 126 -12.80 -8.42 5.95
N GLU A 127 -11.61 -7.88 5.86
CA GLU A 127 -10.98 -7.45 4.63
C GLU A 127 -9.65 -8.18 4.48
N ILE A 128 -9.63 -9.21 3.62
CA ILE A 128 -8.46 -10.02 3.31
C ILE A 128 -7.62 -9.25 2.30
N GLN A 129 -6.39 -8.91 2.63
CA GLN A 129 -5.49 -8.18 1.75
C GLN A 129 -4.23 -8.97 1.47
N VAL A 130 -3.86 -9.04 0.19
CA VAL A 130 -2.60 -9.61 -0.29
C VAL A 130 -1.87 -8.58 -1.12
N PHE A 131 -0.57 -8.45 -0.86
CA PHE A 131 0.31 -7.44 -1.47
C PHE A 131 1.46 -8.11 -2.22
N ASN A 132 1.89 -7.46 -3.30
CA ASN A 132 3.11 -7.83 -4.01
C ASN A 132 3.83 -6.59 -4.56
N CYS A 133 5.14 -6.69 -4.79
CA CYS A 133 5.89 -5.64 -5.48
C CYS A 133 5.59 -5.65 -6.98
N GLY A 134 5.68 -4.50 -7.64
CA GLY A 134 5.49 -4.38 -9.09
C GLY A 134 4.06 -4.64 -9.56
N LEU A 135 3.93 -4.98 -10.84
CA LEU A 135 2.68 -5.39 -11.47
C LEU A 135 2.59 -6.93 -11.45
N ASP A 136 1.82 -7.47 -10.52
CA ASP A 136 1.65 -8.92 -10.33
C ASP A 136 0.23 -9.26 -9.87
N LEU A 137 -0.76 -8.79 -10.64
CA LEU A 137 -2.18 -8.92 -10.29
C LEU A 137 -2.65 -10.36 -10.25
N GLU A 138 -2.23 -11.20 -11.20
CA GLU A 138 -2.72 -12.58 -11.33
C GLU A 138 -2.24 -13.47 -10.17
N ASN A 139 -0.93 -13.49 -9.88
CA ASN A 139 -0.41 -14.29 -8.78
C ASN A 139 -0.92 -13.79 -7.42
N THR A 140 -1.09 -12.45 -7.27
CA THR A 140 -1.64 -11.87 -6.06
C THR A 140 -3.11 -12.25 -5.87
N LEU A 141 -3.90 -12.30 -6.97
CA LEU A 141 -5.29 -12.78 -6.93
C LEU A 141 -5.36 -14.25 -6.56
N ASN A 142 -4.54 -15.11 -7.18
CA ASN A 142 -4.54 -16.55 -6.91
C ASN A 142 -4.26 -16.84 -5.43
N LEU A 143 -3.27 -16.18 -4.84
CA LEU A 143 -3.01 -16.30 -3.40
C LEU A 143 -4.16 -15.78 -2.54
N ALA A 144 -4.78 -14.65 -2.92
CA ALA A 144 -5.90 -14.10 -2.20
C ALA A 144 -7.11 -15.04 -2.23
N ILE A 145 -7.42 -15.65 -3.37
CA ILE A 145 -8.50 -16.64 -3.52
C ILE A 145 -8.20 -17.89 -2.69
N GLU A 146 -6.98 -18.43 -2.74
CA GLU A 146 -6.59 -19.60 -1.94
C GLU A 146 -6.82 -19.37 -0.44
N ILE A 147 -6.44 -18.19 0.07
CA ILE A 147 -6.68 -17.81 1.47
C ILE A 147 -8.17 -17.67 1.75
N ASP A 148 -8.90 -16.99 0.86
CA ASP A 148 -10.33 -16.73 0.97
C ASP A 148 -11.17 -18.02 1.02
N GLU A 149 -10.90 -18.97 0.13
CA GLU A 149 -11.56 -20.26 0.09
C GLU A 149 -11.37 -21.04 1.41
N ARG A 150 -10.13 -21.11 1.91
CA ARG A 150 -9.83 -21.77 3.20
C ARG A 150 -10.56 -21.11 4.37
N ILE A 151 -10.61 -19.77 4.40
CA ILE A 151 -11.34 -19.04 5.43
C ILE A 151 -12.85 -19.32 5.31
N GLY A 152 -13.38 -19.31 4.09
CA GLY A 152 -14.79 -19.57 3.81
C GLY A 152 -15.25 -20.96 4.25
N GLU A 153 -14.41 -21.99 4.04
CA GLU A 153 -14.68 -23.36 4.50
C GLU A 153 -14.77 -23.45 6.04
N ILE A 154 -13.96 -22.66 6.75
CA ILE A 154 -13.90 -22.69 8.23
C ILE A 154 -15.01 -21.85 8.87
N LEU A 155 -15.24 -20.63 8.35
CA LEU A 155 -16.08 -19.64 9.02
C LEU A 155 -17.49 -19.48 8.45
N GLY A 156 -17.70 -19.82 7.17
CA GLY A 156 -18.96 -19.65 6.45
C GLY A 156 -19.26 -18.18 6.12
N TYR A 157 -19.34 -17.86 4.83
CA TYR A 157 -19.61 -16.51 4.35
C TYR A 157 -21.09 -16.26 4.08
N ALA A 158 -21.50 -15.00 4.22
CA ALA A 158 -22.80 -14.51 3.77
C ALA A 158 -22.82 -14.39 2.25
N ILE A 159 -23.39 -15.35 1.55
CA ILE A 159 -23.45 -15.45 0.09
C ILE A 159 -24.88 -15.52 -0.41
N SER A 160 -25.20 -14.75 -1.44
CA SER A 160 -26.45 -14.81 -2.20
C SER A 160 -26.22 -15.49 -3.54
N LYS A 161 -27.10 -16.41 -3.93
CA LYS A 161 -27.07 -17.03 -5.29
C LYS A 161 -27.24 -15.98 -6.40
N LYS A 162 -27.90 -14.86 -6.12
CA LYS A 162 -28.18 -13.80 -7.10
C LYS A 162 -27.10 -12.71 -7.12
N TYR A 163 -26.55 -12.38 -5.96
CA TYR A 163 -25.73 -11.19 -5.79
C TYR A 163 -24.26 -11.49 -5.44
N GLY A 164 -23.89 -12.75 -5.24
CA GLY A 164 -22.54 -13.11 -4.79
C GLY A 164 -22.33 -12.85 -3.30
N TYR A 165 -21.14 -12.43 -2.91
CA TYR A 165 -20.83 -12.07 -1.52
C TYR A 165 -21.61 -10.83 -1.08
N LEU A 166 -22.25 -10.97 0.08
CA LEU A 166 -23.02 -9.89 0.69
C LEU A 166 -22.12 -9.07 1.61
N THR A 167 -22.10 -7.75 1.39
CA THR A 167 -21.20 -6.83 2.09
C THR A 167 -21.98 -5.71 2.76
N ALA A 168 -21.43 -5.10 3.81
CA ALA A 168 -22.02 -3.95 4.47
C ALA A 168 -22.03 -2.72 3.53
N CYS A 169 -20.95 -2.55 2.76
CA CYS A 169 -20.86 -1.52 1.73
C CYS A 169 -21.42 -2.01 0.39
N PRO A 170 -22.44 -1.37 -0.19
CA PRO A 170 -22.99 -1.75 -1.49
C PRO A 170 -21.96 -1.80 -2.63
N ASN A 171 -20.91 -1.00 -2.53
CA ASN A 171 -19.84 -0.95 -3.54
C ASN A 171 -18.95 -2.20 -3.57
N ASN A 172 -19.03 -3.07 -2.56
CA ASN A 172 -18.29 -4.32 -2.48
C ASN A 172 -19.15 -5.55 -2.87
N VAL A 173 -20.50 -5.42 -2.96
CA VAL A 173 -21.40 -6.53 -3.28
C VAL A 173 -21.01 -7.20 -4.61
N GLY A 174 -21.07 -8.51 -4.65
CA GLY A 174 -20.70 -9.33 -5.80
C GLY A 174 -19.43 -10.12 -5.52
N THR A 175 -18.34 -9.80 -6.16
CA THR A 175 -17.03 -10.43 -5.88
C THR A 175 -16.42 -9.99 -4.54
N GLY A 176 -16.81 -8.84 -4.00
CA GLY A 176 -16.14 -8.20 -2.86
C GLY A 176 -14.70 -7.77 -3.18
N LEU A 177 -14.29 -7.89 -4.44
CA LEU A 177 -12.90 -7.67 -4.87
C LEU A 177 -12.60 -6.19 -5.14
N ARG A 178 -11.55 -5.71 -4.53
CA ARG A 178 -10.87 -4.49 -4.94
C ARG A 178 -9.41 -4.79 -5.29
N ALA A 179 -9.14 -4.89 -6.59
CA ALA A 179 -7.79 -4.95 -7.13
C ALA A 179 -7.24 -3.54 -7.33
N SER A 180 -5.99 -3.31 -6.96
CA SER A 180 -5.35 -2.00 -7.13
C SER A 180 -3.86 -2.12 -7.41
N VAL A 181 -3.35 -1.16 -8.19
CA VAL A 181 -1.92 -1.02 -8.48
C VAL A 181 -1.51 0.41 -8.13
N MET A 182 -0.41 0.53 -7.38
CA MET A 182 0.24 1.80 -7.11
C MET A 182 1.21 2.11 -8.24
N VAL A 183 1.09 3.28 -8.86
CA VAL A 183 1.94 3.70 -9.97
C VAL A 183 2.63 5.03 -9.69
N HIS A 184 3.84 5.18 -10.20
CA HIS A 184 4.64 6.39 -10.13
C HIS A 184 4.72 7.03 -11.53
N LEU A 185 4.15 8.23 -11.70
CA LEU A 185 3.91 8.89 -12.98
C LEU A 185 4.54 10.28 -13.08
N PRO A 186 5.83 10.47 -12.78
CA PRO A 186 6.45 11.81 -12.73
C PRO A 186 6.53 12.48 -14.09
N ALA A 187 6.76 11.74 -15.18
CA ALA A 187 6.87 12.35 -16.50
C ALA A 187 5.51 12.78 -17.06
N LEU A 188 4.46 11.99 -16.85
CA LEU A 188 3.10 12.40 -17.18
C LEU A 188 2.68 13.64 -16.38
N SER A 189 3.03 13.71 -15.09
CA SER A 189 2.75 14.87 -14.23
C SER A 189 3.45 16.13 -14.78
N LYS A 190 4.73 16.05 -15.06
CA LYS A 190 5.53 17.19 -15.59
C LYS A 190 5.06 17.66 -16.96
N THR A 191 4.65 16.75 -17.84
CA THR A 191 4.12 17.09 -19.18
C THR A 191 2.66 17.56 -19.15
N LYS A 192 2.04 17.69 -17.96
CA LYS A 192 0.62 18.05 -17.74
C LYS A 192 -0.38 17.15 -18.47
N ASN A 193 0.05 15.93 -18.82
CA ASN A 193 -0.80 14.94 -19.51
C ASN A 193 -1.53 14.00 -18.55
N THR A 194 -1.16 13.98 -17.26
CA THR A 194 -1.75 13.10 -16.26
C THR A 194 -3.27 13.21 -16.25
N LYS A 195 -3.82 14.43 -16.16
CA LYS A 195 -5.26 14.65 -16.09
C LYS A 195 -6.00 14.03 -17.29
N LYS A 196 -5.50 14.25 -18.52
CA LYS A 196 -6.09 13.68 -19.73
C LYS A 196 -6.05 12.16 -19.73
N VAL A 197 -4.93 11.57 -19.31
CA VAL A 197 -4.78 10.11 -19.22
C VAL A 197 -5.72 9.53 -18.16
N LEU A 198 -5.80 10.17 -17.00
CA LEU A 198 -6.65 9.73 -15.89
C LEU A 198 -8.15 9.83 -16.24
N GLU A 199 -8.59 10.92 -16.89
CA GLU A 199 -9.97 11.11 -17.35
C GLU A 199 -10.35 10.06 -18.40
N ALA A 200 -9.49 9.78 -19.36
CA ALA A 200 -9.73 8.74 -20.36
C ALA A 200 -9.90 7.35 -19.72
N ILE A 201 -9.15 7.04 -18.66
CA ILE A 201 -9.20 5.75 -17.97
C ILE A 201 -10.44 5.63 -17.08
N ASN A 202 -10.88 6.73 -16.46
CA ASN A 202 -12.11 6.74 -15.65
C ASN A 202 -13.35 6.26 -16.41
N SER A 203 -13.40 6.46 -17.73
CA SER A 203 -14.51 6.00 -18.59
C SER A 203 -14.59 4.47 -18.72
N PHE A 204 -13.53 3.74 -18.38
CA PHE A 204 -13.46 2.27 -18.44
C PHE A 204 -13.81 1.56 -17.11
N GLY A 205 -14.54 2.21 -16.20
CA GLY A 205 -14.90 1.59 -14.91
C GLY A 205 -13.72 1.44 -13.92
N ILE A 206 -12.69 2.24 -14.10
CA ILE A 206 -11.51 2.30 -13.24
C ILE A 206 -11.55 3.56 -12.36
N ASN A 207 -11.14 3.41 -11.12
CA ASN A 207 -10.96 4.52 -10.18
C ASN A 207 -9.47 4.85 -10.06
N ILE A 208 -9.14 6.14 -10.15
CA ILE A 208 -7.79 6.63 -9.97
C ILE A 208 -7.80 7.71 -8.90
N ARG A 209 -6.89 7.58 -7.94
CA ARG A 209 -6.71 8.55 -6.84
C ARG A 209 -5.25 8.90 -6.70
N GLY A 210 -4.95 10.19 -6.51
CA GLY A 210 -3.66 10.65 -6.04
C GLY A 210 -3.41 10.13 -4.62
N VAL A 211 -2.18 9.74 -4.35
CA VAL A 211 -1.77 9.37 -2.99
C VAL A 211 -1.22 10.62 -2.33
N TYR A 212 -1.70 10.94 -1.12
CA TYR A 212 -1.32 12.13 -0.34
C TYR A 212 -1.77 13.49 -0.92
N GLY A 213 -2.71 13.52 -1.85
CA GLY A 213 -3.28 14.73 -2.41
C GLY A 213 -4.82 14.69 -2.40
N GLU A 214 -5.44 15.82 -2.68
CA GLU A 214 -6.87 15.90 -2.87
C GLU A 214 -7.24 15.43 -4.29
N SER A 215 -8.19 14.48 -4.37
CA SER A 215 -8.77 14.03 -5.63
C SER A 215 -7.75 13.45 -6.64
N THR A 216 -7.40 14.18 -7.70
CA THR A 216 -6.46 13.76 -8.76
C THR A 216 -5.06 14.34 -8.60
N GLU A 217 -4.83 15.22 -7.63
CA GLU A 217 -3.50 15.72 -7.31
C GLU A 217 -2.75 14.75 -6.41
N SER A 218 -1.46 14.61 -6.64
CA SER A 218 -0.62 13.68 -5.89
C SER A 218 0.70 14.32 -5.52
N THR A 219 1.04 14.31 -4.25
CA THR A 219 2.38 14.68 -3.81
C THR A 219 3.33 13.52 -4.06
N GLY A 220 4.40 13.77 -4.86
CA GLY A 220 5.39 12.75 -5.23
C GLY A 220 4.94 11.82 -6.36
N ASP A 221 4.00 12.26 -7.19
CA ASP A 221 3.56 11.62 -8.44
C ASP A 221 3.09 10.17 -8.29
N MET A 222 2.57 9.82 -7.10
CA MET A 222 2.07 8.48 -6.78
C MET A 222 0.57 8.42 -6.93
N TYR A 223 0.08 7.45 -7.72
CA TYR A 223 -1.35 7.24 -7.97
C TYR A 223 -1.75 5.81 -7.69
N GLN A 224 -2.96 5.62 -7.17
CA GLN A 224 -3.58 4.31 -7.02
C GLN A 224 -4.64 4.12 -8.10
N ILE A 225 -4.53 3.04 -8.86
CA ILE A 225 -5.46 2.63 -9.91
C ILE A 225 -6.19 1.39 -9.42
N SER A 226 -7.53 1.39 -9.46
CA SER A 226 -8.35 0.27 -8.96
C SER A 226 -9.65 0.11 -9.74
N ASN A 227 -10.25 -1.11 -9.70
CA ASN A 227 -11.58 -1.33 -10.23
C ASN A 227 -12.65 -0.53 -9.45
N LYS A 228 -13.76 -0.19 -10.14
CA LYS A 228 -14.98 0.35 -9.54
C LYS A 228 -16.05 -0.72 -9.38
N GLN A 229 -16.19 -1.58 -10.40
CA GLN A 229 -17.25 -2.57 -10.49
C GLN A 229 -16.85 -3.86 -9.75
N THR A 230 -17.82 -4.43 -9.02
CA THR A 230 -17.68 -5.68 -8.28
C THR A 230 -18.83 -6.65 -8.55
N LEU A 231 -19.95 -6.16 -9.08
CA LEU A 231 -21.17 -6.94 -9.36
C LEU A 231 -21.32 -7.20 -10.87
N GLY A 232 -21.70 -8.44 -11.23
CA GLY A 232 -21.93 -8.83 -12.62
C GLY A 232 -20.65 -9.03 -13.45
N ILE A 233 -19.53 -9.23 -12.78
CA ILE A 233 -18.21 -9.47 -13.38
C ILE A 233 -17.44 -10.43 -12.47
N THR A 234 -16.56 -11.25 -13.02
CA THR A 234 -15.73 -12.18 -12.25
C THR A 234 -14.43 -11.52 -11.77
N GLU A 235 -13.84 -12.08 -10.71
CA GLU A 235 -12.55 -11.62 -10.16
C GLU A 235 -11.45 -11.63 -11.24
N LYS A 236 -11.45 -12.68 -12.08
CA LYS A 236 -10.48 -12.82 -13.15
C LYS A 236 -10.63 -11.73 -14.22
N GLU A 237 -11.85 -11.43 -14.64
CA GLU A 237 -12.12 -10.34 -15.58
C GLU A 237 -11.73 -8.98 -15.03
N ILE A 238 -12.01 -8.71 -13.73
CA ILE A 238 -11.58 -7.47 -13.05
C ILE A 238 -10.07 -7.31 -13.14
N VAL A 239 -9.33 -8.36 -12.80
CA VAL A 239 -7.86 -8.34 -12.78
C VAL A 239 -7.28 -8.21 -14.18
N GLN A 240 -7.82 -8.93 -15.17
CA GLN A 240 -7.38 -8.84 -16.57
C GLN A 240 -7.61 -7.42 -17.12
N ASN A 241 -8.80 -6.84 -16.92
CA ASN A 241 -9.12 -5.48 -17.35
C ASN A 241 -8.17 -4.45 -16.72
N LEU A 242 -7.93 -4.57 -15.41
CA LEU A 242 -7.02 -3.67 -14.70
C LEU A 242 -5.59 -3.82 -15.22
N ASN A 243 -5.12 -5.03 -15.46
CA ASN A 243 -3.76 -5.30 -15.96
C ASN A 243 -3.52 -4.62 -17.31
N VAL A 244 -4.45 -4.79 -18.28
CA VAL A 244 -4.36 -4.17 -19.61
C VAL A 244 -4.28 -2.64 -19.51
N ILE A 245 -5.06 -2.04 -18.60
CA ILE A 245 -5.06 -0.59 -18.40
C ILE A 245 -3.74 -0.11 -17.79
N VAL A 246 -3.25 -0.80 -16.75
CA VAL A 246 -1.99 -0.45 -16.09
C VAL A 246 -0.82 -0.59 -17.07
N GLU A 247 -0.76 -1.61 -17.89
CA GLU A 247 0.26 -1.77 -18.94
C GLU A 247 0.26 -0.61 -19.95
N LYS A 248 -0.92 -0.12 -20.34
CA LYS A 248 -1.02 1.07 -21.19
C LYS A 248 -0.47 2.32 -20.51
N ILE A 249 -0.75 2.50 -19.21
CA ILE A 249 -0.22 3.62 -18.43
C ILE A 249 1.30 3.54 -18.33
N ILE A 250 1.86 2.35 -18.06
CA ILE A 250 3.31 2.13 -18.01
C ILE A 250 3.95 2.54 -19.34
N LYS A 251 3.37 2.14 -20.48
CA LYS A 251 3.87 2.52 -21.80
C LYS A 251 3.83 4.03 -22.01
N GLN A 252 2.75 4.69 -21.60
CA GLN A 252 2.60 6.16 -21.72
C GLN A 252 3.59 6.92 -20.82
N GLU A 253 3.78 6.49 -19.58
CA GLU A 253 4.76 7.09 -18.68
C GLU A 253 6.17 6.95 -19.24
N ARG A 254 6.56 5.75 -19.71
CA ARG A 254 7.87 5.50 -20.31
C ARG A 254 8.08 6.33 -21.59
N GLN A 255 7.04 6.55 -22.38
CA GLN A 255 7.10 7.43 -23.54
C GLN A 255 7.29 8.91 -23.12
N ALA A 256 6.57 9.36 -22.11
CA ALA A 256 6.73 10.70 -21.56
C ALA A 256 8.14 10.90 -20.99
N ARG A 257 8.71 9.92 -20.29
CA ARG A 257 10.12 9.94 -19.81
C ARG A 257 11.11 10.10 -20.96
N LYS A 258 10.91 9.39 -22.07
CA LYS A 258 11.77 9.53 -23.28
C LYS A 258 11.66 10.91 -23.93
N ILE A 259 10.51 11.56 -23.84
CA ILE A 259 10.32 12.91 -24.36
C ILE A 259 11.06 13.92 -23.47
N LEU A 260 10.91 13.82 -22.15
CA LEU A 260 11.61 14.68 -21.20
C LEU A 260 13.13 14.51 -21.28
N ALA A 261 13.62 13.30 -21.50
CA ALA A 261 15.05 13.02 -21.61
C ALA A 261 15.70 13.55 -22.92
N LYS A 262 14.93 14.11 -23.85
CA LYS A 262 15.50 14.82 -25.02
C LYS A 262 16.04 16.20 -24.68
N ASP A 263 15.52 16.80 -23.62
CA ASP A 263 15.97 18.08 -23.08
C ASP A 263 16.84 17.82 -21.83
N ASP A 264 17.97 17.15 -22.08
CA ASP A 264 18.79 16.49 -21.08
C ASP A 264 19.15 17.38 -19.88
N ILE A 265 19.52 18.65 -20.15
CA ILE A 265 20.07 19.54 -19.13
C ILE A 265 19.02 19.92 -18.05
N GLU A 266 17.78 20.20 -18.45
CA GLU A 266 16.71 20.60 -17.53
C GLU A 266 16.29 19.43 -16.63
N LEU A 267 16.21 18.23 -17.20
CA LEU A 267 15.89 17.03 -16.44
C LEU A 267 17.03 16.65 -15.50
N GLU A 268 18.27 16.67 -15.98
CA GLU A 268 19.45 16.39 -15.16
C GLU A 268 19.58 17.39 -14.01
N ASP A 269 19.44 18.70 -14.27
CA ASP A 269 19.50 19.73 -13.23
C ASP A 269 18.44 19.50 -12.16
N LEU A 270 17.20 19.21 -12.54
CA LEU A 270 16.13 18.88 -11.61
C LEU A 270 16.46 17.69 -10.71
N ILE A 271 17.02 16.61 -11.29
CA ILE A 271 17.37 15.38 -10.59
C ILE A 271 18.55 15.64 -9.65
N TYR A 272 19.63 16.29 -10.13
CA TYR A 272 20.81 16.56 -9.31
C TYR A 272 20.54 17.61 -8.22
N ARG A 273 19.67 18.60 -8.44
CA ARG A 273 19.21 19.50 -7.38
C ARG A 273 18.46 18.72 -6.29
N SER A 274 17.56 17.82 -6.69
CA SER A 274 16.83 16.98 -5.73
C SER A 274 17.81 16.12 -4.92
N TYR A 275 18.79 15.53 -5.58
CA TYR A 275 19.85 14.74 -4.93
C TYR A 275 20.69 15.60 -3.97
N GLY A 276 21.11 16.80 -4.42
CA GLY A 276 21.92 17.73 -3.63
C GLY A 276 21.20 18.18 -2.35
N ILE A 277 19.90 18.50 -2.44
CA ILE A 277 19.09 18.88 -1.28
C ILE A 277 19.01 17.70 -0.29
N LEU A 278 18.61 16.52 -0.73
CA LEU A 278 18.46 15.36 0.14
C LEU A 278 19.78 14.92 0.78
N SER A 279 20.91 15.10 0.09
CA SER A 279 22.24 14.75 0.60
C SER A 279 22.76 15.73 1.65
N ASN A 280 22.27 16.99 1.72
CA ASN A 280 22.88 18.04 2.51
C ASN A 280 21.92 18.80 3.44
N CYS A 281 20.60 18.66 3.29
CA CYS A 281 19.63 19.35 4.12
C CYS A 281 19.81 19.01 5.61
N LYS A 282 19.54 19.97 6.50
CA LYS A 282 19.58 19.76 7.96
C LYS A 282 18.19 19.54 8.56
N LYS A 283 17.17 19.93 7.81
CA LYS A 283 15.76 19.74 8.16
C LYS A 283 14.96 19.64 6.86
N ILE A 284 14.00 18.72 6.81
CA ILE A 284 13.16 18.54 5.62
C ILE A 284 11.79 17.98 6.04
N SER A 285 10.71 18.53 5.47
CA SER A 285 9.35 18.05 5.68
C SER A 285 9.09 16.72 4.93
N SER A 286 8.07 15.97 5.36
CA SER A 286 7.70 14.75 4.66
C SER A 286 7.13 15.00 3.26
N GLU A 287 6.52 16.17 3.03
CA GLU A 287 5.97 16.57 1.74
C GLU A 287 7.08 16.89 0.74
N GLU A 288 8.02 17.75 1.14
CA GLU A 288 9.21 18.08 0.33
C GLU A 288 10.02 16.82 0.01
N THR A 289 10.21 15.95 1.01
CA THR A 289 10.90 14.66 0.83
C THR A 289 10.24 13.83 -0.27
N ARG A 290 8.90 13.70 -0.28
CA ARG A 290 8.19 12.92 -1.31
C ARG A 290 8.38 13.51 -2.71
N THR A 291 8.34 14.82 -2.83
CA THR A 291 8.56 15.52 -4.11
C THR A 291 9.96 15.28 -4.65
N LEU A 292 10.97 15.42 -3.81
CA LEU A 292 12.37 15.21 -4.19
C LEU A 292 12.66 13.73 -4.49
N LEU A 293 12.08 12.80 -3.72
CA LEU A 293 12.21 11.36 -3.97
C LEU A 293 11.56 10.93 -5.29
N SER A 294 10.48 11.59 -5.74
CA SER A 294 9.91 11.35 -7.06
C SER A 294 10.92 11.64 -8.17
N ASN A 295 11.59 12.79 -8.10
CA ASN A 295 12.63 13.17 -9.07
C ASN A 295 13.82 12.18 -9.03
N ILE A 296 14.28 11.82 -7.82
CA ILE A 296 15.38 10.86 -7.65
C ILE A 296 15.01 9.48 -8.21
N LYS A 297 13.80 8.98 -7.92
CA LYS A 297 13.36 7.69 -8.46
C LYS A 297 13.35 7.70 -9.98
N MET A 298 12.82 8.76 -10.59
CA MET A 298 12.85 8.91 -12.04
C MET A 298 14.30 8.95 -12.57
N GLY A 299 15.20 9.69 -11.90
CA GLY A 299 16.61 9.75 -12.27
C GLY A 299 17.35 8.42 -12.15
N THR A 300 17.04 7.63 -11.13
CA THR A 300 17.57 6.27 -10.95
C THR A 300 17.06 5.33 -12.03
N ASP A 301 15.76 5.37 -12.35
CA ASP A 301 15.14 4.52 -13.38
C ASP A 301 15.66 4.83 -14.79
N LEU A 302 15.99 6.09 -15.07
CA LEU A 302 16.58 6.53 -16.34
C LEU A 302 18.10 6.31 -16.42
N GLY A 303 18.74 5.86 -15.33
CA GLY A 303 20.18 5.66 -15.25
C GLY A 303 21.00 6.96 -15.18
N ILE A 304 20.36 8.10 -14.91
CA ILE A 304 21.00 9.42 -14.70
C ILE A 304 21.70 9.41 -13.34
N LEU A 305 21.02 8.96 -12.27
CA LEU A 305 21.61 8.77 -10.95
C LEU A 305 22.10 7.33 -10.78
N LYS A 306 23.41 7.12 -10.98
CA LYS A 306 24.06 5.80 -10.83
C LYS A 306 24.50 5.50 -9.40
N THR A 307 24.50 6.47 -8.53
CA THR A 307 24.96 6.36 -7.13
C THR A 307 23.91 5.75 -6.19
N LEU A 308 22.65 5.73 -6.58
CA LEU A 308 21.56 5.19 -5.79
C LEU A 308 21.03 3.89 -6.43
N THR A 309 20.96 2.85 -5.61
CA THR A 309 20.28 1.61 -5.99
C THR A 309 18.77 1.73 -5.77
N ASP A 310 17.98 0.92 -6.48
CA ASP A 310 16.53 0.88 -6.31
C ASP A 310 16.15 0.52 -4.86
N LEU A 311 16.92 -0.35 -4.20
CA LEU A 311 16.72 -0.68 -2.79
C LEU A 311 16.89 0.53 -1.86
N LYS A 312 17.90 1.38 -2.08
CA LYS A 312 18.07 2.62 -1.30
C LYS A 312 16.89 3.55 -1.49
N VAL A 313 16.43 3.72 -2.72
CA VAL A 313 15.26 4.55 -3.02
C VAL A 313 14.01 4.01 -2.33
N GLN A 314 13.80 2.70 -2.31
CA GLN A 314 12.67 2.09 -1.59
C GLN A 314 12.77 2.26 -0.08
N LYS A 315 13.95 2.11 0.52
CA LYS A 315 14.19 2.42 1.93
C LYS A 315 13.86 3.87 2.24
N LEU A 316 14.27 4.82 1.38
CA LEU A 316 13.94 6.23 1.54
C LEU A 316 12.42 6.46 1.52
N TYR A 317 11.69 5.90 0.55
CA TYR A 317 10.22 5.99 0.50
C TYR A 317 9.53 5.43 1.74
N LEU A 318 10.10 4.41 2.37
CA LEU A 318 9.53 3.79 3.55
C LEU A 318 9.90 4.56 4.84
N TYR A 319 11.20 4.72 5.09
CA TYR A 319 11.71 5.17 6.39
C TYR A 319 11.69 6.69 6.59
N THR A 320 11.31 7.46 5.57
CA THR A 320 11.13 8.92 5.71
C THR A 320 9.69 9.33 6.00
N LYS A 321 8.74 8.39 6.00
CA LYS A 321 7.36 8.65 6.41
C LYS A 321 7.28 8.89 7.92
N PRO A 322 6.35 9.72 8.41
CA PRO A 322 6.34 10.17 9.80
C PRO A 322 6.39 9.08 10.87
N ALA A 323 5.56 8.04 10.77
CA ALA A 323 5.51 6.96 11.75
C ALA A 323 6.61 5.93 11.52
N ASN A 324 6.87 5.57 10.26
CA ASN A 324 7.94 4.62 9.93
C ASN A 324 9.33 5.16 10.27
N LEU A 325 9.56 6.47 10.16
CA LEU A 325 10.78 7.13 10.60
C LEU A 325 11.02 6.89 12.11
N GLN A 326 10.02 7.21 12.93
CA GLN A 326 10.11 7.07 14.38
C GLN A 326 10.29 5.60 14.80
N LYS A 327 9.60 4.70 14.11
CA LYS A 327 9.77 3.25 14.34
C LYS A 327 11.16 2.75 13.91
N TYR A 328 11.72 3.29 12.84
CA TYR A 328 13.06 2.96 12.36
C TYR A 328 14.16 3.42 13.32
N VAL A 329 14.02 4.65 13.86
CA VAL A 329 14.96 5.22 14.83
C VAL A 329 14.73 4.64 16.24
N GLY A 330 13.52 4.23 16.58
CA GLY A 330 13.15 3.67 17.89
C GLY A 330 12.79 4.72 18.93
N GLU A 331 12.52 5.96 18.52
CA GLU A 331 12.19 7.09 19.38
C GLU A 331 11.02 7.90 18.79
N GLN A 332 10.27 8.55 19.70
CA GLN A 332 9.18 9.45 19.33
C GLN A 332 9.68 10.90 19.31
N TYR A 333 9.27 11.65 18.29
CA TYR A 333 9.70 13.03 18.06
C TYR A 333 8.51 13.95 17.78
N GLU A 334 8.63 15.19 18.23
CA GLU A 334 7.75 16.28 17.82
C GLU A 334 8.00 16.66 16.33
N ALA A 335 7.10 17.43 15.74
CA ALA A 335 7.09 17.68 14.29
C ALA A 335 8.43 18.23 13.75
N ILE A 336 9.01 19.24 14.44
CA ILE A 336 10.27 19.89 14.02
C ILE A 336 11.46 18.92 14.18
N GLU A 337 11.53 18.23 15.31
CA GLU A 337 12.58 17.24 15.58
C GLU A 337 12.53 16.08 14.59
N ARG A 338 11.30 15.64 14.26
CA ARG A 338 11.07 14.61 13.26
C ARG A 338 11.56 15.03 11.87
N ASP A 339 11.43 16.31 11.51
CA ASP A 339 11.94 16.82 10.22
C ASP A 339 13.48 16.89 10.19
N ILE A 340 14.11 17.19 11.33
CA ILE A 340 15.58 17.13 11.48
C ILE A 340 16.05 15.66 11.39
N LYS A 341 15.40 14.77 12.13
CA LYS A 341 15.74 13.35 12.14
C LYS A 341 15.54 12.70 10.77
N ARG A 342 14.54 13.15 10.01
CA ARG A 342 14.33 12.69 8.62
C ARG A 342 15.52 13.03 7.74
N ALA A 343 16.08 14.25 7.86
CA ALA A 343 17.26 14.64 7.10
C ALA A 343 18.48 13.74 7.43
N GLU A 344 18.68 13.42 8.72
CA GLU A 344 19.75 12.50 9.15
C GLU A 344 19.57 11.10 8.58
N VAL A 345 18.36 10.52 8.67
CA VAL A 345 18.06 9.17 8.14
C VAL A 345 18.20 9.12 6.62
N ILE A 346 17.80 10.18 5.91
CA ILE A 346 18.01 10.27 4.45
C ILE A 346 19.50 10.17 4.13
N GLN A 347 20.33 11.00 4.77
CA GLN A 347 21.78 11.00 4.53
C GLN A 347 22.43 9.66 4.91
N GLN A 348 21.98 9.04 6.01
CA GLN A 348 22.45 7.72 6.40
C GLN A 348 22.17 6.68 5.31
N ILE A 349 20.92 6.59 4.81
CA ILE A 349 20.55 5.61 3.78
C ILE A 349 21.26 5.89 2.45
N MET A 350 21.41 7.16 2.06
CA MET A 350 22.09 7.52 0.82
C MET A 350 23.58 7.13 0.85
N ASN A 351 24.21 7.19 2.03
CA ASN A 351 25.63 6.87 2.24
C ASN A 351 25.88 5.39 2.63
N GLU A 352 24.86 4.55 2.78
CA GLU A 352 25.05 3.09 2.96
C GLU A 352 25.90 2.53 1.78
N ASN A 353 26.79 1.61 2.05
CA ASN A 353 27.60 0.92 1.04
C ASN A 353 26.81 -0.16 0.30
#